data_a104af370cfe6744accdf35e008018b0
#
_entry.id   a104af370cfe6744accdf35e008018b0
#
_cell.length_a   1.000
_cell.length_b   1.000
_cell.length_c   1.000
_cell.angle_alpha   90.00
_cell.angle_beta   90.00
_cell.angle_gamma   90.00
#
_symmetry.space_group_name_H-M   'P 1'
#
loop_
_entity.id
_entity.type
_entity.pdbx_description
1 polymer ?
#
loop_
_entity_poly.entity_id
_entity_poly.type
_entity_poly.pdbx_seq_one_letter_code
_entity_poly.pdbx_strand_id
1 'polypeptide(L)'
;MHTWIKDHQKFRIMVSTIGLYIVTMALALLWRDTSFAAWFLVPLSILHHFFYGIIHELTHNNIFARANTNILVGHLLCPLNLVYFHTFKTVHLQHHRFVQVPEVDPVCTLKHDGTSFNPFWYVIIWPYHAVRWYVRHIAQHRNRRHLLTNYLAFTAGIYSLFALGLVCGVLSTMLFFWALPVYLGRCS
;
A
#
# COMPACT_ATOMS: atom_id res chain seq x y z
N MET A 1 9.80 14.66 29.67
CA MET A 1 9.27 13.35 29.28
C MET A 1 9.28 13.25 27.76
N HIS A 2 10.25 12.55 27.16
CA HIS A 2 10.29 12.42 25.69
C HIS A 2 9.18 11.45 25.27
N THR A 3 8.09 12.00 24.72
CA THR A 3 7.04 11.17 24.13
C THR A 3 7.58 10.54 22.85
N TRP A 4 7.54 9.22 22.76
CA TRP A 4 7.94 8.47 21.57
C TRP A 4 6.94 8.64 20.40
N ILE A 5 5.74 9.18 20.67
CA ILE A 5 4.73 9.55 19.70
C ILE A 5 4.90 11.03 19.35
N LYS A 6 4.99 11.33 18.04
CA LYS A 6 5.07 12.70 17.53
C LYS A 6 3.69 13.36 17.41
N ASP A 7 2.70 12.57 16.93
CA ASP A 7 1.33 13.03 16.74
C ASP A 7 0.35 12.00 17.33
N HIS A 8 -0.25 12.35 18.45
CA HIS A 8 -1.18 11.49 19.17
C HIS A 8 -2.49 11.25 18.41
N GLN A 9 -2.96 12.21 17.59
CA GLN A 9 -4.18 12.03 16.80
C GLN A 9 -3.94 11.00 15.70
N LYS A 10 -2.85 11.12 14.94
CA LYS A 10 -2.49 10.17 13.88
C LYS A 10 -2.22 8.78 14.45
N PHE A 11 -1.58 8.69 15.62
CA PHE A 11 -1.39 7.42 16.31
C PHE A 11 -2.73 6.76 16.70
N ARG A 12 -3.69 7.52 17.24
CA ARG A 12 -5.04 7.00 17.55
C ARG A 12 -5.74 6.51 16.30
N ILE A 13 -5.72 7.28 15.21
CA ILE A 13 -6.30 6.87 13.92
C ILE A 13 -5.69 5.55 13.46
N MET A 14 -4.37 5.42 13.51
CA MET A 14 -3.68 4.18 13.14
C MET A 14 -4.15 2.99 13.98
N VAL A 15 -4.17 3.12 15.31
CA VAL A 15 -4.58 2.02 16.22
C VAL A 15 -6.05 1.66 16.00
N SER A 16 -6.94 2.67 15.87
CA SER A 16 -8.37 2.44 15.62
C SER A 16 -8.60 1.75 14.27
N THR A 17 -7.88 2.16 13.21
CA THR A 17 -7.98 1.54 11.88
C THR A 17 -7.53 0.07 11.93
N ILE A 18 -6.44 -0.23 12.62
CA ILE A 18 -5.96 -1.62 12.80
C ILE A 18 -7.01 -2.45 13.55
N GLY A 19 -7.53 -1.94 14.65
CA GLY A 19 -8.55 -2.62 15.44
C GLY A 19 -9.83 -2.90 14.63
N LEU A 20 -10.34 -1.88 13.94
CA LEU A 20 -11.52 -2.02 13.07
C LEU A 20 -11.27 -3.01 11.93
N TYR A 21 -10.07 -3.00 11.32
CA TYR A 21 -9.72 -3.95 10.27
C TYR A 21 -9.73 -5.39 10.78
N ILE A 22 -9.14 -5.66 11.95
CA ILE A 22 -9.12 -6.99 12.55
C ILE A 22 -10.55 -7.48 12.82
N VAL A 23 -11.39 -6.64 13.41
CA VAL A 23 -12.79 -6.98 13.70
C VAL A 23 -13.58 -7.21 12.41
N THR A 24 -13.47 -6.31 11.44
CA THR A 24 -14.19 -6.43 10.16
C THR A 24 -13.76 -7.67 9.39
N MET A 25 -12.45 -7.97 9.36
CA MET A 25 -11.93 -9.16 8.71
C MET A 25 -12.40 -10.45 9.41
N ALA A 26 -12.40 -10.48 10.74
CA ALA A 26 -12.92 -11.62 11.50
C ALA A 26 -14.40 -11.87 11.21
N LEU A 27 -15.23 -10.83 11.19
CA LEU A 27 -16.64 -10.92 10.84
C LEU A 27 -16.82 -11.37 9.38
N ALA A 28 -16.04 -10.83 8.43
CA ALA A 28 -16.07 -11.22 7.04
C ALA A 28 -15.76 -12.72 6.85
N LEU A 29 -14.77 -13.24 7.59
CA LEU A 29 -14.41 -14.67 7.54
C LEU A 29 -15.46 -15.56 8.19
N LEU A 30 -16.10 -15.12 9.27
CA LEU A 30 -17.22 -15.85 9.90
C LEU A 30 -18.46 -15.97 8.99
N TRP A 31 -18.71 -14.95 8.17
CA TRP A 31 -19.89 -14.83 7.31
C TRP A 31 -19.59 -15.13 5.84
N ARG A 32 -18.36 -15.62 5.51
CA ARG A 32 -17.87 -15.81 4.14
C ARG A 32 -18.75 -16.67 3.25
N ASP A 33 -19.44 -17.66 3.84
CA ASP A 33 -20.26 -18.64 3.13
C ASP A 33 -21.74 -18.23 3.05
N THR A 34 -22.05 -16.96 3.40
CA THR A 34 -23.40 -16.41 3.38
C THR A 34 -23.60 -15.38 2.27
N SER A 35 -24.86 -15.05 1.94
CA SER A 35 -25.20 -13.99 1.00
C SER A 35 -24.73 -12.59 1.45
N PHE A 36 -24.42 -12.43 2.74
CA PHE A 36 -23.93 -11.16 3.30
C PHE A 36 -22.42 -10.94 3.09
N ALA A 37 -21.66 -11.94 2.62
CA ALA A 37 -20.22 -11.84 2.43
C ALA A 37 -19.79 -10.62 1.60
N ALA A 38 -20.53 -10.30 0.53
CA ALA A 38 -20.24 -9.18 -0.35
C ALA A 38 -20.32 -7.80 0.34
N TRP A 39 -21.13 -7.65 1.39
CA TRP A 39 -21.26 -6.37 2.11
C TRP A 39 -19.98 -5.97 2.83
N PHE A 40 -19.10 -6.93 3.18
CA PHE A 40 -17.81 -6.64 3.81
C PHE A 40 -16.80 -6.00 2.85
N LEU A 41 -17.01 -6.06 1.53
CA LEU A 41 -16.13 -5.37 0.58
C LEU A 41 -16.08 -3.87 0.81
N VAL A 42 -17.21 -3.24 1.13
CA VAL A 42 -17.28 -1.78 1.34
C VAL A 42 -16.45 -1.36 2.55
N PRO A 43 -16.71 -1.84 3.79
CA PRO A 43 -15.92 -1.42 4.94
C PRO A 43 -14.44 -1.83 4.83
N LEU A 44 -14.12 -2.99 4.26
CA LEU A 44 -12.73 -3.40 4.04
C LEU A 44 -12.02 -2.45 3.05
N SER A 45 -12.67 -2.04 1.96
CA SER A 45 -12.09 -1.08 1.00
C SER A 45 -11.84 0.28 1.65
N ILE A 46 -12.78 0.78 2.47
CA ILE A 46 -12.61 2.03 3.22
C ILE A 46 -11.42 1.91 4.19
N LEU A 47 -11.30 0.79 4.90
CA LEU A 47 -10.18 0.56 5.83
C LEU A 47 -8.84 0.48 5.10
N HIS A 48 -8.77 -0.13 3.92
CA HIS A 48 -7.56 -0.12 3.09
C HIS A 48 -7.20 1.28 2.59
N HIS A 49 -8.18 2.13 2.30
CA HIS A 49 -7.93 3.55 2.01
C HIS A 49 -7.31 4.27 3.22
N PHE A 50 -7.86 4.06 4.44
CA PHE A 50 -7.25 4.60 5.66
C PHE A 50 -5.84 4.07 5.91
N PHE A 51 -5.56 2.78 5.66
CA PHE A 51 -4.19 2.24 5.74
C PHE A 51 -3.25 2.95 4.76
N TYR A 52 -3.71 3.27 3.56
CA TYR A 52 -2.91 4.04 2.60
C TYR A 52 -2.54 5.42 3.17
N GLY A 53 -3.49 6.13 3.79
CA GLY A 53 -3.25 7.40 4.48
C GLY A 53 -2.26 7.24 5.66
N ILE A 54 -2.36 6.17 6.46
CA ILE A 54 -1.42 5.89 7.55
C ILE A 54 0.00 5.63 7.01
N ILE A 55 0.13 4.85 5.95
CA ILE A 55 1.41 4.58 5.29
C ILE A 55 2.03 5.87 4.74
N HIS A 56 1.20 6.76 4.19
CA HIS A 56 1.60 8.10 3.77
C HIS A 56 2.22 8.89 4.94
N GLU A 57 1.56 8.96 6.09
CA GLU A 57 2.04 9.67 7.27
C GLU A 57 3.34 9.04 7.85
N LEU A 58 3.45 7.71 7.82
CA LEU A 58 4.68 7.01 8.20
C LEU A 58 5.85 7.35 7.27
N THR A 59 5.57 7.52 5.97
CA THR A 59 6.55 7.92 4.96
C THR A 59 7.16 9.29 5.29
N HIS A 60 6.35 10.22 5.77
CA HIS A 60 6.76 11.56 6.19
C HIS A 60 7.30 11.64 7.63
N ASN A 61 7.41 10.52 8.33
CA ASN A 61 7.82 10.44 9.75
C ASN A 61 6.94 11.29 10.68
N ASN A 62 5.62 11.27 10.47
CA ASN A 62 4.67 12.13 11.16
C ASN A 62 3.95 11.47 12.35
N ILE A 63 4.05 10.14 12.54
CA ILE A 63 3.36 9.43 13.63
C ILE A 63 4.27 9.28 14.84
N PHE A 64 5.49 8.79 14.64
CA PHE A 64 6.45 8.56 15.71
C PHE A 64 7.59 9.56 15.67
N ALA A 65 8.14 9.88 16.85
CA ALA A 65 9.25 10.81 16.99
C ALA A 65 10.54 10.29 16.33
N ARG A 66 10.77 8.98 16.35
CA ARG A 66 11.93 8.34 15.75
C ARG A 66 11.63 7.90 14.32
N ALA A 67 12.46 8.31 13.35
CA ALA A 67 12.32 7.91 11.95
C ALA A 67 12.32 6.39 11.76
N ASN A 68 13.20 5.67 12.46
CA ASN A 68 13.29 4.21 12.37
C ASN A 68 12.01 3.50 12.85
N THR A 69 11.28 4.07 13.82
CA THR A 69 9.99 3.52 14.26
C THR A 69 8.93 3.67 13.16
N ASN A 70 8.88 4.83 12.47
CA ASN A 70 7.99 5.02 11.33
C ASN A 70 8.31 4.03 10.20
N ILE A 71 9.59 3.81 9.90
CA ILE A 71 10.05 2.85 8.89
C ILE A 71 9.64 1.42 9.27
N LEU A 72 9.88 1.00 10.50
CA LEU A 72 9.54 -0.34 10.97
C LEU A 72 8.03 -0.59 10.88
N VAL A 73 7.22 0.33 11.41
CA VAL A 73 5.75 0.22 11.37
C VAL A 73 5.26 0.26 9.91
N GLY A 74 5.87 1.08 9.07
CA GLY A 74 5.58 1.10 7.63
C GLY A 74 5.83 -0.25 6.96
N HIS A 75 6.94 -0.92 7.27
CA HIS A 75 7.21 -2.28 6.76
C HIS A 75 6.21 -3.33 7.26
N LEU A 76 5.66 -3.16 8.47
CA LEU A 76 4.65 -4.07 9.01
C LEU A 76 3.25 -3.85 8.39
N LEU A 77 2.88 -2.60 8.08
CA LEU A 77 1.54 -2.28 7.57
C LEU A 77 1.42 -2.32 6.04
N CYS A 78 2.50 -2.02 5.32
CA CYS A 78 2.49 -2.00 3.85
C CYS A 78 2.07 -3.33 3.19
N PRO A 79 2.47 -4.52 3.70
CA PRO A 79 2.02 -5.80 3.15
C PRO A 79 0.50 -5.95 3.15
N LEU A 80 -0.22 -5.37 4.13
CA LEU A 80 -1.68 -5.37 4.14
C LEU A 80 -2.28 -4.70 2.90
N ASN A 81 -1.56 -3.72 2.32
CA ASN A 81 -1.92 -3.06 1.07
C ASN A 81 -1.16 -3.61 -0.15
N LEU A 82 -0.55 -4.79 -0.05
CA LEU A 82 0.21 -5.42 -1.14
C LEU A 82 1.29 -4.49 -1.72
N VAL A 83 1.95 -3.71 -0.86
CA VAL A 83 2.98 -2.73 -1.25
C VAL A 83 4.24 -2.95 -0.43
N TYR A 84 5.39 -2.82 -1.07
CA TYR A 84 6.68 -2.76 -0.36
C TYR A 84 6.95 -1.33 0.11
N PHE A 85 7.14 -1.14 1.43
CA PHE A 85 7.25 0.20 2.03
C PHE A 85 8.34 1.07 1.42
N HIS A 86 9.52 0.51 1.13
CA HIS A 86 10.60 1.28 0.52
C HIS A 86 10.23 1.79 -0.87
N THR A 87 9.55 0.96 -1.68
CA THR A 87 9.03 1.39 -2.99
C THR A 87 8.05 2.53 -2.83
N PHE A 88 7.06 2.35 -1.94
CA PHE A 88 6.06 3.38 -1.68
C PHE A 88 6.71 4.69 -1.26
N LYS A 89 7.59 4.64 -0.26
CA LYS A 89 8.30 5.82 0.26
C LYS A 89 9.09 6.54 -0.83
N THR A 90 9.84 5.79 -1.65
CA THR A 90 10.68 6.37 -2.70
C THR A 90 9.83 7.03 -3.78
N VAL A 91 8.81 6.33 -4.28
CA VAL A 91 7.88 6.83 -5.30
C VAL A 91 7.13 8.06 -4.79
N HIS A 92 6.62 7.99 -3.56
CA HIS A 92 5.81 9.04 -2.95
C HIS A 92 6.61 10.33 -2.69
N LEU A 93 7.81 10.22 -2.13
CA LEU A 93 8.68 11.39 -1.90
C LEU A 93 9.16 12.02 -3.21
N GLN A 94 9.38 11.21 -4.25
CA GLN A 94 9.69 11.71 -5.59
C GLN A 94 8.50 12.45 -6.19
N HIS A 95 7.29 11.91 -6.04
CA HIS A 95 6.06 12.59 -6.44
C HIS A 95 5.93 13.97 -5.77
N HIS A 96 6.07 14.05 -4.44
CA HIS A 96 6.02 15.35 -3.73
C HIS A 96 7.06 16.37 -4.22
N ARG A 97 8.23 15.88 -4.64
CA ARG A 97 9.30 16.75 -5.14
C ARG A 97 9.04 17.29 -6.55
N PHE A 98 8.35 16.52 -7.39
CA PHE A 98 8.20 16.81 -8.82
C PHE A 98 6.76 16.65 -9.30
N VAL A 99 5.81 17.09 -8.47
CA VAL A 99 4.37 16.95 -8.75
C VAL A 99 4.02 17.34 -10.18
N GLN A 100 3.43 16.42 -10.93
CA GLN A 100 2.95 16.58 -12.30
C GLN A 100 4.03 16.98 -13.34
N VAL A 101 5.32 16.75 -13.04
CA VAL A 101 6.38 16.90 -14.04
C VAL A 101 6.47 15.60 -14.85
N PRO A 102 6.13 15.61 -16.16
CA PRO A 102 6.18 14.44 -17.02
C PRO A 102 7.56 13.75 -16.98
N GLU A 103 7.58 12.42 -17.00
CA GLU A 103 8.77 11.55 -16.94
C GLU A 103 9.57 11.58 -15.62
N VAL A 104 9.44 12.60 -14.80
CA VAL A 104 10.16 12.74 -13.52
C VAL A 104 9.29 12.30 -12.35
N ASP A 105 8.02 12.71 -12.36
CA ASP A 105 7.03 12.28 -11.37
C ASP A 105 6.54 10.86 -11.67
N PRO A 106 6.78 9.89 -10.77
CA PRO A 106 6.37 8.49 -11.00
C PRO A 106 4.86 8.27 -11.04
N VAL A 107 4.07 9.23 -10.55
CA VAL A 107 2.60 9.19 -10.53
C VAL A 107 1.97 10.34 -11.34
N CYS A 108 2.72 10.88 -12.29
CA CYS A 108 2.24 11.95 -13.17
C CYS A 108 1.02 11.50 -13.98
N THR A 109 -0.05 12.26 -13.91
CA THR A 109 -1.28 12.04 -14.69
C THR A 109 -1.31 12.80 -16.00
N LEU A 110 -0.29 13.63 -16.26
CA LEU A 110 -0.16 14.41 -17.48
C LEU A 110 0.67 13.68 -18.53
N LYS A 111 0.26 13.78 -19.77
CA LYS A 111 1.06 13.42 -20.94
C LYS A 111 2.01 14.56 -21.32
N HIS A 112 2.94 14.32 -22.24
CA HIS A 112 3.86 15.33 -22.74
C HIS A 112 3.17 16.55 -23.39
N ASP A 113 1.98 16.35 -23.97
CA ASP A 113 1.17 17.41 -24.58
C ASP A 113 0.36 18.23 -23.57
N GLY A 114 0.53 17.96 -22.26
CA GLY A 114 -0.21 18.63 -21.19
C GLY A 114 -1.63 18.12 -20.95
N THR A 115 -2.11 17.15 -21.77
CA THR A 115 -3.40 16.51 -21.55
C THR A 115 -3.32 15.47 -20.45
N SER A 116 -4.39 15.26 -19.68
CA SER A 116 -4.44 14.22 -18.65
C SER A 116 -4.72 12.83 -19.25
N PHE A 117 -4.21 11.78 -18.61
CA PHE A 117 -4.65 10.43 -18.88
C PHE A 117 -6.11 10.26 -18.45
N ASN A 118 -6.86 9.43 -19.17
CA ASN A 118 -8.19 9.03 -18.72
C ASN A 118 -8.08 8.36 -17.35
N PRO A 119 -8.80 8.85 -16.30
CA PRO A 119 -8.67 8.36 -14.94
C PRO A 119 -8.86 6.85 -14.80
N PHE A 120 -9.82 6.28 -15.54
CA PHE A 120 -10.08 4.84 -15.52
C PHE A 120 -8.87 4.02 -16.00
N TRP A 121 -8.28 4.39 -17.14
CA TRP A 121 -7.09 3.72 -17.66
C TRP A 121 -5.88 3.97 -16.77
N TYR A 122 -5.77 5.18 -16.21
CA TYR A 122 -4.66 5.51 -15.32
C TYR A 122 -4.63 4.61 -14.08
N VAL A 123 -5.77 4.35 -13.44
CA VAL A 123 -5.84 3.44 -12.29
C VAL A 123 -5.35 2.03 -12.64
N ILE A 124 -5.66 1.54 -13.85
CA ILE A 124 -5.25 0.20 -14.31
C ILE A 124 -3.74 0.15 -14.58
N ILE A 125 -3.19 1.17 -15.25
CA ILE A 125 -1.79 1.15 -15.71
C ILE A 125 -0.80 1.72 -14.68
N TRP A 126 -1.28 2.50 -13.69
CA TRP A 126 -0.45 3.14 -12.69
C TRP A 126 0.48 2.18 -11.93
N PRO A 127 0.03 0.99 -11.46
CA PRO A 127 0.93 0.06 -10.77
C PRO A 127 2.13 -0.34 -11.63
N TYR A 128 1.91 -0.54 -12.94
CA TYR A 128 2.99 -0.83 -13.89
C TYR A 128 3.96 0.34 -14.01
N HIS A 129 3.47 1.58 -14.13
CA HIS A 129 4.32 2.77 -14.22
C HIS A 129 5.14 2.97 -12.95
N ALA A 130 4.53 2.82 -11.77
CA ALA A 130 5.20 2.95 -10.48
C ALA A 130 6.32 1.90 -10.32
N VAL A 131 6.05 0.63 -10.66
CA VAL A 131 7.06 -0.44 -10.61
C VAL A 131 8.18 -0.18 -11.61
N ARG A 132 7.85 0.16 -12.86
CA ARG A 132 8.85 0.47 -13.91
C ARG A 132 9.74 1.63 -13.49
N TRP A 133 9.16 2.70 -12.95
CA TRP A 133 9.90 3.84 -12.45
C TRP A 133 10.82 3.44 -11.29
N TYR A 134 10.31 2.67 -10.33
CA TYR A 134 11.06 2.21 -9.17
C TYR A 134 12.25 1.32 -9.57
N VAL A 135 12.05 0.38 -10.49
CA VAL A 135 13.14 -0.48 -11.01
C VAL A 135 14.23 0.35 -11.69
N ARG A 136 13.85 1.35 -12.50
CA ARG A 136 14.82 2.28 -13.12
C ARG A 136 15.58 3.08 -12.07
N HIS A 137 14.88 3.58 -11.03
CA HIS A 137 15.48 4.32 -9.92
C HIS A 137 16.48 3.44 -9.16
N ILE A 138 16.13 2.20 -8.83
CA ILE A 138 17.05 1.24 -8.20
C ILE A 138 18.29 1.01 -9.06
N ALA A 139 18.14 0.85 -10.37
CA ALA A 139 19.26 0.58 -11.27
C ALA A 139 20.36 1.66 -11.24
N GLN A 140 19.96 2.90 -10.91
CA GLN A 140 20.87 4.05 -10.79
C GLN A 140 21.43 4.22 -9.36
N HIS A 141 20.92 3.48 -8.36
CA HIS A 141 21.31 3.66 -6.98
C HIS A 141 22.59 2.89 -6.62
N ARG A 142 23.43 3.49 -5.74
CA ARG A 142 24.69 2.84 -5.28
C ARG A 142 24.45 1.47 -4.64
N ASN A 143 23.36 1.31 -3.87
CA ASN A 143 22.99 0.08 -3.17
C ASN A 143 21.98 -0.77 -3.97
N ARG A 144 22.00 -0.70 -5.30
CA ARG A 144 20.99 -1.32 -6.18
C ARG A 144 20.73 -2.82 -5.90
N ARG A 145 21.80 -3.59 -5.64
CA ARG A 145 21.65 -5.04 -5.39
C ARG A 145 20.79 -5.30 -4.15
N HIS A 146 21.10 -4.66 -3.04
CA HIS A 146 20.36 -4.82 -1.78
C HIS A 146 18.89 -4.38 -1.93
N LEU A 147 18.65 -3.22 -2.56
CA LEU A 147 17.27 -2.71 -2.78
C LEU A 147 16.47 -3.64 -3.68
N LEU A 148 17.08 -4.13 -4.76
CA LEU A 148 16.44 -5.08 -5.67
C LEU A 148 16.16 -6.42 -4.99
N THR A 149 17.13 -6.97 -4.25
CA THR A 149 16.95 -8.22 -3.51
C THR A 149 15.79 -8.12 -2.52
N ASN A 150 15.71 -7.04 -1.73
CA ASN A 150 14.61 -6.84 -0.79
C ASN A 150 13.25 -6.70 -1.48
N TYR A 151 13.20 -5.99 -2.61
CA TYR A 151 11.97 -5.87 -3.40
C TYR A 151 11.52 -7.21 -3.98
N LEU A 152 12.46 -7.98 -4.54
CA LEU A 152 12.18 -9.31 -5.09
C LEU A 152 11.77 -10.30 -3.98
N ALA A 153 12.44 -10.26 -2.83
CA ALA A 153 12.08 -11.09 -1.68
C ALA A 153 10.67 -10.78 -1.17
N PHE A 154 10.29 -9.50 -1.06
CA PHE A 154 8.93 -9.08 -0.73
C PHE A 154 7.92 -9.60 -1.76
N THR A 155 8.20 -9.39 -3.04
CA THR A 155 7.33 -9.83 -4.14
C THR A 155 7.16 -11.36 -4.14
N ALA A 156 8.26 -12.10 -4.00
CA ALA A 156 8.24 -13.54 -3.89
C ALA A 156 7.44 -14.00 -2.65
N GLY A 157 7.57 -13.31 -1.51
CA GLY A 157 6.78 -13.59 -0.30
C GLY A 157 5.27 -13.44 -0.54
N ILE A 158 4.84 -12.37 -1.20
CA ILE A 158 3.43 -12.17 -1.57
C ILE A 158 2.93 -13.28 -2.51
N TYR A 159 3.68 -13.60 -3.56
CA TYR A 159 3.28 -14.68 -4.47
C TYR A 159 3.25 -16.06 -3.78
N SER A 160 4.22 -16.33 -2.89
CA SER A 160 4.22 -17.56 -2.09
C SER A 160 2.99 -17.66 -1.18
N LEU A 161 2.56 -16.53 -0.60
CA LEU A 161 1.36 -16.50 0.23
C LEU A 161 0.09 -16.82 -0.59
N PHE A 162 -0.05 -16.27 -1.81
CA PHE A 162 -1.16 -16.61 -2.70
C PHE A 162 -1.09 -18.05 -3.19
N ALA A 163 0.11 -18.56 -3.50
CA ALA A 163 0.32 -19.96 -3.87
C ALA A 163 -0.06 -20.92 -2.73
N LEU A 164 0.32 -20.60 -1.49
CA LEU A 164 -0.11 -21.32 -0.31
C LEU A 164 -1.63 -21.27 -0.14
N GLY A 165 -2.24 -20.11 -0.34
CA GLY A 165 -3.69 -19.95 -0.32
C GLY A 165 -4.40 -20.84 -1.35
N LEU A 166 -3.81 -21.01 -2.54
CA LEU A 166 -4.30 -21.94 -3.56
C LEU A 166 -4.23 -23.39 -3.08
N VAL A 167 -3.08 -23.82 -2.57
CA VAL A 167 -2.88 -25.18 -2.04
C VAL A 167 -3.82 -25.48 -0.87
N CYS A 168 -4.05 -24.52 0.02
CA CYS A 168 -4.95 -24.66 1.16
C CYS A 168 -6.44 -24.46 0.80
N GLY A 169 -6.80 -24.20 -0.45
CA GLY A 169 -8.18 -23.99 -0.89
C GLY A 169 -8.81 -22.68 -0.41
N VAL A 170 -8.01 -21.71 0.06
CA VAL A 170 -8.50 -20.41 0.59
C VAL A 170 -8.18 -19.22 -0.32
N LEU A 171 -7.66 -19.47 -1.53
CA LEU A 171 -7.28 -18.42 -2.47
C LEU A 171 -8.45 -17.49 -2.81
N SER A 172 -9.64 -18.02 -3.08
CA SER A 172 -10.83 -17.21 -3.38
C SER A 172 -11.18 -16.27 -2.24
N THR A 173 -11.10 -16.75 -1.00
CA THR A 173 -11.31 -15.96 0.22
C THR A 173 -10.27 -14.81 0.32
N MET A 174 -9.00 -15.11 0.05
CA MET A 174 -7.92 -14.11 0.05
C MET A 174 -8.13 -13.06 -1.05
N LEU A 175 -8.49 -13.49 -2.25
CA LEU A 175 -8.75 -12.59 -3.37
C LEU A 175 -9.95 -11.69 -3.08
N PHE A 176 -11.03 -12.24 -2.52
CA PHE A 176 -12.27 -11.52 -2.27
C PHE A 176 -12.16 -10.57 -1.08
N PHE A 177 -11.66 -11.02 0.08
CA PHE A 177 -11.65 -10.22 1.31
C PHE A 177 -10.36 -9.42 1.54
N TRP A 178 -9.32 -9.66 0.78
CA TRP A 178 -8.06 -8.93 0.91
C TRP A 178 -7.64 -8.24 -0.38
N ALA A 179 -7.36 -8.94 -1.47
CA ALA A 179 -6.81 -8.32 -2.67
C ALA A 179 -7.80 -7.35 -3.36
N LEU A 180 -9.07 -7.73 -3.47
CA LEU A 180 -10.10 -6.88 -4.07
C LEU A 180 -10.37 -5.61 -3.26
N PRO A 181 -10.56 -5.65 -1.91
CA PRO A 181 -10.66 -4.43 -1.10
C PRO A 181 -9.43 -3.52 -1.17
N VAL A 182 -8.22 -4.08 -1.21
CA VAL A 182 -6.99 -3.29 -1.42
C VAL A 182 -7.06 -2.54 -2.76
N TYR A 183 -7.47 -3.20 -3.82
CA TYR A 183 -7.60 -2.57 -5.14
C TYR A 183 -8.66 -1.47 -5.13
N LEU A 184 -9.86 -1.75 -4.61
CA LEU A 184 -10.96 -0.78 -4.54
C LEU A 184 -10.62 0.42 -3.64
N GLY A 185 -9.98 0.19 -2.49
CA GLY A 185 -9.57 1.25 -1.57
C GLY A 185 -8.48 2.19 -2.12
N ARG A 186 -7.79 1.79 -3.20
CA ARG A 186 -6.83 2.68 -3.91
C ARG A 186 -7.49 3.52 -4.99
N CYS A 187 -8.65 3.11 -5.48
CA CYS A 187 -9.38 3.80 -6.54
C CYS A 187 -10.27 4.94 -6.00
N SER A 188 -10.45 5.01 -4.69
CA SER A 188 -11.18 6.07 -3.99
C SER A 188 -10.24 7.19 -3.54
#